data_3268dbfdc7d006cfbe53d3b58fab83f8
#
_entry.id   3268dbfdc7d006cfbe53d3b58fab83f8
#
_cell.length_a   1.000
_cell.length_b   1.000
_cell.length_c   1.000
_cell.angle_alpha   90.00
_cell.angle_beta   90.00
_cell.angle_gamma   90.00
#
_symmetry.space_group_name_H-M   'P 1'
#
loop_
_entity.id
_entity.type
_entity.pdbx_description
1 polymer ?
#
loop_
_entity_poly.entity_id
_entity_poly.type
_entity_poly.pdbx_seq_one_letter_code
_entity_poly.pdbx_strand_id
1 'polypeptide(L)'
;MERAMHPMFPGRHAQRGISLVEVLVAMTLGLVLTAAIVQIYLSGRRNQVLQESLTGRQETARFAAQAIERDAKMAGFRGCLRDVGNVRNSLVDPNDFLNDYGQFVTGFEAGGGAWTPALPATIADANPLAGTDVLTLRAADDPGNVFLTADMATDASDMVTRDDFAAAPLTPGDIAVITDCGGAAVFQVTAFNAASGDLVHDVRRACLPGIGTNHHEPRFPAGS
;
A
#
# COMPACT_ATOMS: atom_id res chain seq x y z
N MET A 1 -100.75 21.28 30.85
CA MET A 1 -99.41 21.51 31.47
C MET A 1 -98.37 21.47 30.35
N GLU A 2 -98.08 22.61 29.78
CA GLU A 2 -97.23 22.81 28.65
C GLU A 2 -95.91 23.45 29.15
N ARG A 3 -94.80 22.71 29.15
CA ARG A 3 -93.48 23.22 29.54
C ARG A 3 -92.83 23.87 28.28
N ALA A 4 -92.74 25.19 28.33
CA ALA A 4 -92.04 25.98 27.31
C ALA A 4 -90.54 25.68 27.40
N MET A 5 -90.00 25.18 26.34
CA MET A 5 -88.55 24.91 26.08
C MET A 5 -87.92 26.27 25.67
N HIS A 6 -87.07 26.83 26.55
CA HIS A 6 -86.28 27.99 26.17
C HIS A 6 -85.10 27.58 25.28
N PRO A 7 -84.90 28.25 24.16
CA PRO A 7 -83.71 27.99 23.34
C PRO A 7 -82.47 28.64 23.97
N MET A 8 -81.47 27.83 24.28
CA MET A 8 -80.21 28.29 24.81
C MET A 8 -79.38 28.81 23.63
N PHE A 9 -79.29 30.12 23.48
CA PHE A 9 -78.42 30.74 22.49
C PHE A 9 -76.99 30.59 22.93
N PRO A 10 -76.06 30.03 22.03
CA PRO A 10 -74.63 29.95 22.37
C PRO A 10 -74.06 31.39 22.40
N GLY A 11 -73.36 31.69 23.51
CA GLY A 11 -72.74 33.00 23.73
C GLY A 11 -71.77 33.33 22.59
N ARG A 12 -71.96 34.50 22.01
CA ARG A 12 -71.04 35.07 21.04
C ARG A 12 -69.71 35.34 21.72
N HIS A 13 -68.65 34.52 21.37
CA HIS A 13 -67.30 34.84 21.78
C HIS A 13 -66.90 36.17 21.13
N ALA A 14 -66.65 37.18 21.98
CA ALA A 14 -66.18 38.49 21.54
C ALA A 14 -64.84 38.29 20.84
N GLN A 15 -64.75 38.50 19.51
CA GLN A 15 -63.50 38.56 18.79
C GLN A 15 -62.71 39.79 19.30
N ARG A 16 -61.61 39.46 20.03
CA ARG A 16 -60.63 40.48 20.40
C ARG A 16 -59.72 40.72 19.19
N GLY A 17 -59.64 41.90 18.67
CA GLY A 17 -58.71 42.30 17.64
C GLY A 17 -57.29 42.19 18.13
N ILE A 18 -56.38 41.64 17.33
CA ILE A 18 -54.94 41.54 17.60
C ILE A 18 -54.31 42.92 17.51
N SER A 19 -53.59 43.32 18.54
CA SER A 19 -52.86 44.59 18.58
C SER A 19 -51.63 44.52 17.60
N LEU A 20 -51.38 45.62 16.90
CA LEU A 20 -50.20 45.75 16.01
C LEU A 20 -48.88 45.49 16.77
N VAL A 21 -48.84 45.90 18.06
CA VAL A 21 -47.67 45.63 18.92
C VAL A 21 -47.50 44.13 19.20
N GLU A 22 -48.58 43.39 19.39
CA GLU A 22 -48.53 41.93 19.60
C GLU A 22 -47.99 41.19 18.37
N VAL A 23 -48.36 41.62 17.15
CA VAL A 23 -47.83 41.08 15.91
C VAL A 23 -46.33 41.37 15.76
N LEU A 24 -45.90 42.60 16.11
CA LEU A 24 -44.48 42.97 16.06
C LEU A 24 -43.63 42.15 17.04
N VAL A 25 -44.11 41.97 18.27
CA VAL A 25 -43.45 41.15 19.28
C VAL A 25 -43.39 39.67 18.84
N ALA A 26 -44.49 39.14 18.32
CA ALA A 26 -44.52 37.77 17.83
C ALA A 26 -43.55 37.55 16.66
N MET A 27 -43.46 38.49 15.71
CA MET A 27 -42.50 38.41 14.60
C MET A 27 -41.04 38.48 15.07
N THR A 28 -40.72 39.38 16.01
CA THR A 28 -39.34 39.47 16.53
C THR A 28 -38.94 38.21 17.28
N LEU A 29 -39.80 37.64 18.11
CA LEU A 29 -39.55 36.38 18.80
C LEU A 29 -39.41 35.21 17.82
N GLY A 30 -40.28 35.19 16.80
CA GLY A 30 -40.19 34.17 15.72
C GLY A 30 -38.87 34.21 14.96
N LEU A 31 -38.39 35.42 14.65
CA LEU A 31 -37.07 35.60 13.99
C LEU A 31 -35.92 35.13 14.86
N VAL A 32 -35.93 35.46 16.17
CA VAL A 32 -34.87 35.01 17.09
C VAL A 32 -34.86 33.47 17.22
N LEU A 33 -36.03 32.86 17.36
CA LEU A 33 -36.15 31.40 17.42
C LEU A 33 -35.65 30.74 16.10
N THR A 34 -36.05 31.28 14.96
CA THR A 34 -35.61 30.77 13.65
C THR A 34 -34.12 30.89 13.52
N ALA A 35 -33.50 32.00 13.90
CA ALA A 35 -32.06 32.20 13.88
C ALA A 35 -31.33 31.19 14.77
N ALA A 36 -31.85 30.91 15.96
CA ALA A 36 -31.27 29.88 16.84
C ALA A 36 -31.34 28.47 16.25
N ILE A 37 -32.46 28.09 15.64
CA ILE A 37 -32.62 26.80 14.97
C ILE A 37 -31.64 26.65 13.79
N VAL A 38 -31.48 27.70 12.97
CA VAL A 38 -30.55 27.71 11.86
C VAL A 38 -29.10 27.53 12.35
N GLN A 39 -28.72 28.19 13.45
CA GLN A 39 -27.38 28.03 14.03
C GLN A 39 -27.13 26.59 14.51
N ILE A 40 -28.09 25.97 15.19
CA ILE A 40 -28.00 24.57 15.63
C ILE A 40 -27.86 23.65 14.42
N TYR A 41 -28.65 23.85 13.37
CA TYR A 41 -28.62 23.09 12.16
C TYR A 41 -27.23 23.17 11.45
N LEU A 42 -26.72 24.39 11.28
CA LEU A 42 -25.41 24.62 10.67
C LEU A 42 -24.29 24.02 11.50
N SER A 43 -24.35 24.11 12.82
CA SER A 43 -23.37 23.46 13.70
C SER A 43 -23.43 21.94 13.59
N GLY A 44 -24.62 21.36 13.56
CA GLY A 44 -24.80 19.92 13.33
C GLY A 44 -24.21 19.44 12.00
N ARG A 45 -24.47 20.19 10.93
CA ARG A 45 -23.91 19.91 9.60
C ARG A 45 -22.37 19.94 9.60
N ARG A 46 -21.77 20.96 10.22
CA ARG A 46 -20.31 21.07 10.33
C ARG A 46 -19.72 19.89 11.09
N ASN A 47 -20.33 19.50 12.20
CA ASN A 47 -19.90 18.35 13.00
C ASN A 47 -20.01 17.04 12.21
N GLN A 48 -21.08 16.86 11.43
CA GLN A 48 -21.24 15.68 10.59
C GLN A 48 -20.13 15.58 9.54
N VAL A 49 -19.87 16.66 8.78
CA VAL A 49 -18.79 16.70 7.78
C VAL A 49 -17.42 16.43 8.42
N LEU A 50 -17.19 16.97 9.61
CA LEU A 50 -15.95 16.73 10.35
C LEU A 50 -15.81 15.24 10.75
N GLN A 51 -16.88 14.64 11.27
CA GLN A 51 -16.89 13.22 11.65
C GLN A 51 -16.67 12.31 10.44
N GLU A 52 -17.34 12.57 9.32
CA GLU A 52 -17.15 11.83 8.07
C GLU A 52 -15.68 11.93 7.59
N SER A 53 -15.10 13.13 7.63
CA SER A 53 -13.71 13.36 7.27
C SER A 53 -12.73 12.61 8.21
N LEU A 54 -12.98 12.63 9.50
CA LEU A 54 -12.15 11.91 10.49
C LEU A 54 -12.25 10.40 10.32
N THR A 55 -13.46 9.87 10.10
CA THR A 55 -13.67 8.45 9.85
C THR A 55 -12.92 7.99 8.60
N GLY A 56 -13.06 8.72 7.48
CA GLY A 56 -12.35 8.40 6.25
C GLY A 56 -10.83 8.43 6.40
N ARG A 57 -10.30 9.39 7.18
CA ARG A 57 -8.86 9.43 7.50
C ARG A 57 -8.41 8.25 8.34
N GLN A 58 -9.20 7.84 9.33
CA GLN A 58 -8.89 6.68 10.17
C GLN A 58 -8.90 5.37 9.37
N GLU A 59 -9.87 5.20 8.48
CA GLU A 59 -9.92 4.03 7.59
C GLU A 59 -8.71 3.98 6.66
N THR A 60 -8.37 5.11 6.02
CA THR A 60 -7.20 5.21 5.14
C THR A 60 -5.91 4.94 5.90
N ALA A 61 -5.73 5.51 7.09
CA ALA A 61 -4.56 5.29 7.91
C ALA A 61 -4.44 3.83 8.36
N ARG A 62 -5.56 3.20 8.73
CA ARG A 62 -5.60 1.79 9.10
C ARG A 62 -5.23 0.88 7.93
N PHE A 63 -5.77 1.16 6.74
CA PHE A 63 -5.42 0.42 5.54
C PHE A 63 -3.93 0.57 5.19
N ALA A 64 -3.42 1.80 5.21
CA ALA A 64 -2.00 2.06 4.96
C ALA A 64 -1.10 1.35 5.97
N ALA A 65 -1.43 1.39 7.26
CA ALA A 65 -0.69 0.68 8.30
C ALA A 65 -0.68 -0.84 8.09
N GLN A 66 -1.82 -1.43 7.71
CA GLN A 66 -1.90 -2.87 7.42
C GLN A 66 -1.11 -3.26 6.18
N ALA A 67 -1.10 -2.42 5.13
CA ALA A 67 -0.30 -2.66 3.93
C ALA A 67 1.20 -2.62 4.27
N ILE A 68 1.65 -1.59 4.99
CA ILE A 68 3.03 -1.47 5.44
C ILE A 68 3.42 -2.65 6.35
N GLU A 69 2.55 -3.03 7.28
CA GLU A 69 2.80 -4.17 8.18
C GLU A 69 2.99 -5.47 7.40
N ARG A 70 2.16 -5.72 6.39
CA ARG A 70 2.27 -6.90 5.53
C ARG A 70 3.59 -6.90 4.78
N ASP A 71 3.92 -5.78 4.13
CA ASP A 71 5.14 -5.67 3.34
C ASP A 71 6.39 -5.72 4.22
N ALA A 72 6.34 -5.13 5.42
CA ALA A 72 7.41 -5.22 6.40
C ALA A 72 7.65 -6.64 6.90
N LYS A 73 6.60 -7.45 7.07
CA LYS A 73 6.72 -8.88 7.43
C LYS A 73 7.34 -9.71 6.32
N MET A 74 7.14 -9.29 5.07
CA MET A 74 7.75 -9.95 3.91
C MET A 74 9.15 -9.42 3.60
N ALA A 75 9.58 -8.31 4.23
CA ALA A 75 10.90 -7.75 3.99
C ALA A 75 11.99 -8.77 4.27
N GLY A 76 12.89 -8.97 3.28
CA GLY A 76 13.93 -9.97 3.34
C GLY A 76 13.50 -11.39 2.98
N PHE A 77 12.23 -11.62 2.64
CA PHE A 77 11.80 -12.94 2.17
C PHE A 77 12.52 -13.31 0.87
N ARG A 78 13.09 -14.52 0.86
CA ARG A 78 13.84 -15.12 -0.24
C ARG A 78 13.62 -16.64 -0.30
N GLY A 79 12.37 -17.04 -0.22
CA GLY A 79 12.05 -18.46 -0.14
C GLY A 79 12.53 -19.09 1.17
N CYS A 80 13.19 -20.25 1.08
CA CYS A 80 13.63 -21.01 2.24
C CYS A 80 14.97 -20.57 2.85
N LEU A 81 15.69 -19.63 2.23
CA LEU A 81 17.02 -19.21 2.66
C LEU A 81 16.94 -18.44 3.99
N ARG A 82 17.71 -18.87 4.98
CA ARG A 82 17.79 -18.22 6.30
C ARG A 82 19.00 -17.31 6.46
N ASP A 83 20.09 -17.62 5.76
CA ASP A 83 21.35 -16.89 5.87
C ASP A 83 21.54 -15.94 4.70
N VAL A 84 21.67 -14.66 5.02
CA VAL A 84 21.91 -13.59 4.03
C VAL A 84 23.31 -13.61 3.44
N GLY A 85 24.26 -14.27 4.11
CA GLY A 85 25.65 -14.36 3.66
C GLY A 85 25.83 -15.21 2.39
N ASN A 86 24.84 -16.07 2.06
CA ASN A 86 24.89 -16.98 0.92
C ASN A 86 24.05 -16.50 -0.27
N VAL A 87 23.88 -15.20 -0.44
CA VAL A 87 23.18 -14.62 -1.59
C VAL A 87 24.18 -14.12 -2.61
N ARG A 88 24.14 -14.70 -3.80
CA ARG A 88 24.93 -14.25 -4.95
C ARG A 88 24.11 -13.23 -5.75
N ASN A 89 24.58 -12.02 -5.85
CA ASN A 89 23.97 -10.98 -6.68
C ASN A 89 24.77 -10.84 -7.98
N SER A 90 24.16 -11.26 -9.11
CA SER A 90 24.76 -11.23 -10.43
C SER A 90 24.32 -10.02 -11.28
N LEU A 91 23.62 -9.08 -10.69
CA LEU A 91 23.18 -7.87 -11.37
C LEU A 91 24.36 -6.93 -11.67
N VAL A 92 24.21 -6.09 -12.66
CA VAL A 92 25.13 -4.98 -12.89
C VAL A 92 25.02 -4.00 -11.76
N ASP A 93 26.17 -3.58 -11.22
CA ASP A 93 26.24 -2.69 -10.06
C ASP A 93 25.41 -3.18 -8.86
N PRO A 94 25.78 -4.35 -8.28
CA PRO A 94 25.03 -4.99 -7.21
C PRO A 94 24.94 -4.14 -5.93
N ASN A 95 25.76 -3.09 -5.81
CA ASN A 95 25.76 -2.13 -4.71
C ASN A 95 24.94 -0.87 -5.03
N ASP A 96 24.40 -0.75 -6.24
CA ASP A 96 23.46 0.33 -6.53
C ASP A 96 22.19 0.16 -5.69
N PHE A 97 21.59 1.27 -5.33
CA PHE A 97 20.42 1.25 -4.44
C PHE A 97 19.31 0.30 -4.89
N LEU A 98 19.02 0.24 -6.18
CA LEU A 98 17.98 -0.66 -6.72
C LEU A 98 18.38 -2.13 -6.71
N ASN A 99 19.68 -2.41 -6.79
CA ASN A 99 20.24 -3.74 -6.94
C ASN A 99 20.79 -4.31 -5.62
N ASP A 100 20.80 -3.51 -4.54
CA ASP A 100 21.29 -3.95 -3.23
C ASP A 100 20.25 -4.83 -2.52
N TYR A 101 20.25 -6.08 -2.85
CA TYR A 101 19.43 -7.10 -2.19
C TYR A 101 20.05 -7.61 -0.88
N GLY A 102 21.13 -7.00 -0.42
CA GLY A 102 21.70 -7.21 0.91
C GLY A 102 20.96 -6.46 2.02
N GLN A 103 20.34 -5.34 1.68
CA GLN A 103 19.59 -4.50 2.61
C GLN A 103 18.09 -4.56 2.35
N PHE A 104 17.36 -5.19 3.26
CA PHE A 104 15.91 -5.41 3.10
C PHE A 104 15.06 -4.25 3.52
N VAL A 105 15.52 -3.51 4.52
CA VAL A 105 14.82 -2.39 5.11
C VAL A 105 15.79 -1.22 5.17
N THR A 106 15.43 -0.10 4.57
CA THR A 106 16.21 1.14 4.66
C THR A 106 15.26 2.28 4.95
N GLY A 107 15.57 3.08 5.96
CA GLY A 107 14.84 4.27 6.34
C GLY A 107 15.62 5.54 6.01
N PHE A 108 14.91 6.59 5.65
CA PHE A 108 15.45 7.93 5.45
C PHE A 108 14.62 8.89 6.27
N GLU A 109 15.24 9.48 7.28
CA GLU A 109 14.58 10.42 8.19
C GLU A 109 14.64 11.83 7.63
N ALA A 110 13.48 12.49 7.58
CA ALA A 110 13.38 13.87 7.12
C ALA A 110 13.75 14.86 8.24
N GLY A 111 14.74 15.71 8.00
CA GLY A 111 15.17 16.73 8.96
C GLY A 111 15.79 17.94 8.26
N GLY A 112 15.44 19.17 8.70
CA GLY A 112 16.10 20.38 8.23
C GLY A 112 15.99 20.67 6.71
N GLY A 113 15.00 20.09 6.02
CA GLY A 113 14.82 20.23 4.56
C GLY A 113 15.60 19.21 3.72
N ALA A 114 16.22 18.21 4.35
CA ALA A 114 16.93 17.12 3.72
C ALA A 114 16.58 15.80 4.39
N TRP A 115 17.08 14.69 3.87
CA TRP A 115 16.95 13.36 4.46
C TRP A 115 18.28 12.82 4.95
N THR A 116 18.24 12.04 6.00
CA THR A 116 19.41 11.36 6.56
C THR A 116 19.14 9.84 6.64
N PRO A 117 19.94 8.98 5.95
CA PRO A 117 20.95 9.35 4.94
C PRO A 117 20.35 10.08 3.73
N ALA A 118 21.22 10.63 2.85
CA ALA A 118 20.75 11.30 1.63
C ALA A 118 19.95 10.33 0.75
N LEU A 119 18.87 10.81 0.13
CA LEU A 119 18.05 9.98 -0.76
C LEU A 119 18.85 9.56 -1.99
N PRO A 120 18.79 8.30 -2.40
CA PRO A 120 19.23 7.87 -3.71
C PRO A 120 18.48 8.61 -4.82
N ALA A 121 19.12 8.82 -5.97
CA ALA A 121 18.52 9.55 -7.09
C ALA A 121 17.16 9.00 -7.49
N THR A 122 17.01 7.68 -7.54
CA THR A 122 15.77 6.99 -7.90
C THR A 122 14.60 7.33 -6.97
N ILE A 123 14.84 7.52 -5.68
CA ILE A 123 13.81 7.93 -4.73
C ILE A 123 13.59 9.45 -4.81
N ALA A 124 14.66 10.22 -4.97
CA ALA A 124 14.56 11.68 -5.09
C ALA A 124 13.75 12.09 -6.32
N ASP A 125 13.87 11.36 -7.44
CA ASP A 125 13.12 11.58 -8.68
C ASP A 125 11.61 11.32 -8.51
N ALA A 126 11.21 10.48 -7.53
CA ALA A 126 9.80 10.29 -7.15
C ALA A 126 9.22 11.50 -6.38
N ASN A 127 10.05 12.50 -6.08
CA ASN A 127 9.68 13.75 -5.41
C ASN A 127 8.89 13.55 -4.10
N PRO A 128 9.46 12.85 -3.10
CA PRO A 128 8.79 12.63 -1.82
C PRO A 128 8.46 13.96 -1.14
N LEU A 129 7.34 13.99 -0.41
CA LEU A 129 6.89 15.19 0.27
C LEU A 129 7.91 15.62 1.33
N ALA A 130 8.35 16.87 1.25
CA ALA A 130 9.32 17.43 2.21
C ALA A 130 8.77 17.33 3.65
N GLY A 131 9.64 16.87 4.57
CA GLY A 131 9.28 16.69 5.98
C GLY A 131 8.57 15.37 6.31
N THR A 132 8.50 14.44 5.35
CA THR A 132 8.03 13.07 5.60
C THR A 132 9.17 12.07 5.46
N ASP A 133 9.18 11.06 6.32
CA ASP A 133 10.15 9.99 6.27
C ASP A 133 9.87 9.05 5.09
N VAL A 134 10.92 8.41 4.60
CA VAL A 134 10.84 7.42 3.52
C VAL A 134 11.30 6.07 4.05
N LEU A 135 10.50 5.04 3.82
CA LEU A 135 10.81 3.66 4.13
C LEU A 135 10.87 2.85 2.84
N THR A 136 11.96 2.12 2.64
CA THR A 136 12.08 1.16 1.55
C THR A 136 12.13 -0.25 2.07
N LEU A 137 11.33 -1.11 1.48
CA LEU A 137 11.22 -2.53 1.79
C LEU A 137 11.56 -3.32 0.54
N ARG A 138 12.34 -4.39 0.69
CA ARG A 138 12.69 -5.32 -0.38
C ARG A 138 12.31 -6.73 0.03
N ALA A 139 11.60 -7.42 -0.82
CA ALA A 139 11.23 -8.81 -0.67
C ALA A 139 11.17 -9.46 -2.04
N ALA A 140 11.40 -10.75 -2.09
CA ALA A 140 11.03 -11.53 -3.27
C ALA A 140 9.50 -11.72 -3.24
N ASP A 141 8.87 -11.57 -4.39
CA ASP A 141 7.49 -12.00 -4.57
C ASP A 141 7.48 -13.50 -4.83
N ASP A 142 6.54 -14.22 -4.24
CA ASP A 142 6.39 -15.65 -4.46
C ASP A 142 5.32 -15.88 -5.54
N PRO A 143 5.74 -16.16 -6.79
CA PRO A 143 4.79 -16.44 -7.87
C PRO A 143 4.08 -17.79 -7.68
N GLY A 144 4.40 -18.52 -6.61
CA GLY A 144 3.87 -19.85 -6.30
C GLY A 144 4.65 -20.99 -6.97
N ASN A 145 5.17 -21.87 -6.18
CA ASN A 145 5.68 -23.23 -6.54
C ASN A 145 6.40 -23.40 -7.89
N VAL A 146 7.28 -22.46 -8.23
CA VAL A 146 8.12 -22.58 -9.40
C VAL A 146 9.40 -23.31 -9.03
N PHE A 147 9.61 -24.49 -9.60
CA PHE A 147 10.76 -25.32 -9.32
C PHE A 147 11.54 -25.60 -10.59
N LEU A 148 12.85 -25.75 -10.46
CA LEU A 148 13.66 -26.31 -11.53
C LEU A 148 13.36 -27.78 -11.69
N THR A 149 13.32 -28.27 -12.94
CA THR A 149 13.12 -29.68 -13.28
C THR A 149 14.42 -30.43 -13.40
N ALA A 150 15.53 -29.72 -13.58
CA ALA A 150 16.87 -30.30 -13.68
C ALA A 150 17.89 -29.36 -13.04
N ASP A 151 19.02 -29.98 -12.62
CA ASP A 151 20.16 -29.22 -12.12
C ASP A 151 20.79 -28.40 -13.25
N MET A 152 21.23 -27.20 -12.93
CA MET A 152 22.02 -26.39 -13.84
C MET A 152 23.38 -27.09 -14.09
N ALA A 153 23.68 -27.38 -15.32
CA ALA A 153 24.94 -28.01 -15.68
C ALA A 153 26.14 -27.08 -15.47
N THR A 154 25.95 -25.81 -15.76
CA THR A 154 26.92 -24.72 -15.58
C THR A 154 26.17 -23.46 -15.20
N ASP A 155 26.86 -22.44 -14.69
CA ASP A 155 26.32 -21.10 -14.43
C ASP A 155 25.83 -20.38 -15.70
N ALA A 156 26.22 -20.87 -16.86
CA ALA A 156 25.82 -20.38 -18.19
C ALA A 156 24.64 -21.15 -18.80
N SER A 157 24.16 -22.21 -18.12
CA SER A 157 23.08 -23.04 -18.66
C SER A 157 21.71 -22.35 -18.41
N ASP A 158 20.82 -22.48 -19.40
CA ASP A 158 19.43 -22.09 -19.22
C ASP A 158 18.79 -22.91 -18.09
N MET A 159 17.94 -22.29 -17.35
CA MET A 159 17.17 -22.93 -16.29
C MET A 159 15.86 -23.46 -16.87
N VAL A 160 15.57 -24.74 -16.63
CA VAL A 160 14.34 -25.38 -17.07
C VAL A 160 13.39 -25.48 -15.89
N THR A 161 12.30 -24.75 -15.97
CA THR A 161 11.26 -24.74 -14.93
C THR A 161 10.13 -25.72 -15.28
N ARG A 162 9.27 -26.02 -14.31
CA ARG A 162 8.05 -26.81 -14.54
C ARG A 162 7.07 -26.10 -15.45
N ASP A 163 6.27 -26.87 -16.19
CA ASP A 163 5.21 -26.37 -17.09
C ASP A 163 4.15 -25.51 -16.42
N ASP A 164 4.09 -25.49 -15.08
CA ASP A 164 3.07 -24.76 -14.29
C ASP A 164 3.34 -23.24 -14.19
N PHE A 165 4.41 -22.75 -14.82
CA PHE A 165 4.81 -21.33 -14.79
C PHE A 165 3.88 -20.42 -15.60
N ALA A 166 2.85 -20.95 -16.24
CA ALA A 166 1.89 -20.17 -17.02
C ALA A 166 1.11 -19.13 -16.19
N ALA A 167 1.11 -19.27 -14.86
CA ALA A 167 0.35 -18.37 -13.97
C ALA A 167 1.07 -17.04 -13.63
N ALA A 168 2.39 -16.97 -13.78
CA ALA A 168 3.18 -15.76 -13.53
C ALA A 168 4.26 -15.61 -14.60
N PRO A 169 3.93 -15.09 -15.79
CA PRO A 169 4.88 -14.96 -16.87
C PRO A 169 5.99 -13.99 -16.49
N LEU A 170 7.23 -14.50 -16.40
CA LEU A 170 8.41 -13.64 -16.32
C LEU A 170 8.62 -12.96 -17.66
N THR A 171 8.98 -11.70 -17.62
CA THR A 171 9.28 -10.91 -18.81
C THR A 171 10.76 -10.56 -18.86
N PRO A 172 11.33 -10.40 -20.06
CA PRO A 172 12.70 -9.92 -20.18
C PRO A 172 12.88 -8.59 -19.46
N GLY A 173 13.88 -8.52 -18.57
CA GLY A 173 14.15 -7.37 -17.72
C GLY A 173 13.76 -7.58 -16.27
N ASP A 174 12.91 -8.55 -15.95
CA ASP A 174 12.54 -8.88 -14.58
C ASP A 174 13.75 -9.38 -13.79
N ILE A 175 13.77 -9.07 -12.50
CA ILE A 175 14.77 -9.58 -11.56
C ILE A 175 14.17 -10.76 -10.83
N ALA A 176 14.83 -11.90 -10.92
CA ALA A 176 14.42 -13.14 -10.29
C ALA A 176 15.40 -13.58 -9.21
N VAL A 177 14.90 -14.31 -8.23
CA VAL A 177 15.67 -14.95 -7.17
C VAL A 177 15.43 -16.44 -7.22
N ILE A 178 16.49 -17.21 -7.30
CA ILE A 178 16.44 -18.68 -7.14
C ILE A 178 17.10 -19.06 -5.81
N THR A 179 16.55 -20.06 -5.13
CA THR A 179 17.05 -20.49 -3.83
C THR A 179 16.87 -22.00 -3.62
N ASP A 180 17.82 -22.63 -2.91
CA ASP A 180 17.80 -24.05 -2.51
C ASP A 180 17.89 -24.24 -0.99
N CYS A 181 17.53 -23.23 -0.20
CA CYS A 181 17.68 -23.19 1.25
C CYS A 181 19.15 -23.10 1.77
N GLY A 182 20.15 -23.46 0.99
CA GLY A 182 21.58 -23.35 1.31
C GLY A 182 22.20 -22.12 0.70
N GLY A 183 21.65 -21.63 -0.41
CA GLY A 183 22.10 -20.46 -1.14
C GLY A 183 20.97 -19.82 -1.92
N ALA A 184 21.21 -18.61 -2.41
CA ALA A 184 20.34 -17.93 -3.36
C ALA A 184 21.17 -17.17 -4.40
N ALA A 185 20.60 -17.04 -5.60
CA ALA A 185 21.16 -16.19 -6.64
C ALA A 185 20.10 -15.21 -7.14
N VAL A 186 20.50 -13.95 -7.27
CA VAL A 186 19.69 -12.88 -7.87
C VAL A 186 20.25 -12.60 -9.27
N PHE A 187 19.38 -12.61 -10.26
CA PHE A 187 19.77 -12.41 -11.67
C PHE A 187 18.67 -11.71 -12.44
N GLN A 188 19.01 -11.23 -13.63
CA GLN A 188 18.05 -10.64 -14.54
C GLN A 188 17.63 -11.65 -15.61
N VAL A 189 16.33 -11.76 -15.82
CA VAL A 189 15.74 -12.56 -16.89
C VAL A 189 15.99 -11.88 -18.22
N THR A 190 16.57 -12.59 -19.19
CA THR A 190 16.80 -12.08 -20.55
C THR A 190 15.80 -12.63 -21.56
N ALA A 191 15.31 -13.84 -21.33
CA ALA A 191 14.21 -14.43 -22.09
C ALA A 191 13.48 -15.47 -21.23
N PHE A 192 12.22 -15.68 -21.54
CA PHE A 192 11.40 -16.74 -20.93
C PHE A 192 10.50 -17.36 -21.98
N ASN A 193 10.49 -18.67 -22.07
CA ASN A 193 9.62 -19.43 -22.95
C ASN A 193 8.58 -20.18 -22.12
N ALA A 194 7.36 -19.65 -22.08
CA ALA A 194 6.27 -20.22 -21.29
C ALA A 194 5.83 -21.63 -21.79
N ALA A 195 6.14 -22.00 -23.04
CA ALA A 195 5.75 -23.29 -23.59
C ALA A 195 6.72 -24.42 -23.20
N SER A 196 8.01 -24.11 -23.02
CA SER A 196 9.05 -25.09 -22.64
C SER A 196 9.52 -24.93 -21.20
N GLY A 197 9.12 -23.83 -20.51
CA GLY A 197 9.60 -23.51 -19.18
C GLY A 197 11.07 -23.02 -19.15
N ASP A 198 11.67 -22.73 -20.31
CA ASP A 198 13.04 -22.30 -20.37
C ASP A 198 13.19 -20.84 -19.91
N LEU A 199 14.01 -20.65 -18.90
CA LEU A 199 14.38 -19.36 -18.35
C LEU A 199 15.82 -19.05 -18.73
N VAL A 200 16.02 -18.02 -19.52
CA VAL A 200 17.35 -17.57 -19.96
C VAL A 200 17.78 -16.39 -19.13
N HIS A 201 18.99 -16.43 -18.61
CA HIS A 201 19.60 -15.36 -17.83
C HIS A 201 20.87 -14.82 -18.47
N ASP A 202 21.31 -13.60 -18.12
CA ASP A 202 22.52 -13.01 -18.66
C ASP A 202 23.78 -13.59 -17.99
N VAL A 203 24.44 -14.48 -18.66
CA VAL A 203 25.68 -15.12 -18.21
C VAL A 203 26.87 -14.16 -18.12
N ARG A 204 26.86 -13.06 -18.87
CA ARG A 204 27.97 -12.10 -18.88
C ARG A 204 28.02 -11.28 -17.58
N ARG A 205 26.93 -11.25 -16.87
CA ARG A 205 26.77 -10.54 -15.59
C ARG A 205 26.87 -11.49 -14.40
N ALA A 206 26.73 -12.79 -14.60
CA ALA A 206 26.89 -13.80 -13.56
C ALA A 206 28.38 -14.09 -13.26
N CYS A 207 29.27 -13.89 -14.23
CA CYS A 207 30.70 -14.07 -14.05
C CYS A 207 31.39 -12.76 -13.74
N LEU A 208 31.62 -12.46 -12.49
CA LEU A 208 32.61 -11.45 -12.09
C LEU A 208 33.99 -11.98 -12.47
N PRO A 209 34.76 -11.29 -13.34
CA PRO A 209 36.12 -11.66 -13.59
C PRO A 209 36.92 -11.48 -12.29
N GLY A 210 37.36 -12.57 -11.68
CA GLY A 210 38.28 -12.54 -10.54
C GLY A 210 38.00 -13.46 -9.36
N ILE A 211 36.92 -14.23 -9.38
CA ILE A 211 36.74 -15.29 -8.38
C ILE A 211 37.42 -16.54 -8.94
N GLY A 212 38.58 -16.85 -8.35
CA GLY A 212 39.41 -17.98 -8.77
C GLY A 212 38.66 -19.31 -8.72
N THR A 213 39.11 -20.23 -9.54
CA THR A 213 38.60 -21.56 -9.87
C THR A 213 38.42 -22.56 -8.72
N ASN A 214 38.32 -22.11 -7.46
CA ASN A 214 38.22 -22.96 -6.28
C ASN A 214 36.96 -22.71 -5.41
N HIS A 215 36.03 -21.93 -5.85
CA HIS A 215 34.76 -21.87 -5.15
C HIS A 215 33.78 -22.84 -5.76
N HIS A 216 33.26 -23.78 -4.97
CA HIS A 216 32.10 -24.58 -5.27
C HIS A 216 30.97 -23.60 -5.62
N GLU A 217 30.71 -23.48 -6.92
CA GLU A 217 29.54 -22.73 -7.36
C GLU A 217 28.30 -23.44 -6.82
N PRO A 218 27.37 -22.73 -6.17
CA PRO A 218 26.15 -23.35 -5.74
C PRO A 218 25.39 -23.84 -6.97
N ARG A 219 25.39 -25.17 -7.17
CA ARG A 219 24.50 -25.81 -8.12
C ARG A 219 23.15 -25.92 -7.44
N PHE A 220 22.15 -25.36 -8.05
CA PHE A 220 20.78 -25.48 -7.53
C PHE A 220 20.22 -26.83 -8.00
N PRO A 221 19.91 -27.76 -7.07
CA PRO A 221 19.36 -29.06 -7.42
C PRO A 221 17.94 -28.94 -7.93
N ALA A 222 17.48 -29.94 -8.68
CA ALA A 222 16.06 -30.02 -9.07
C ALA A 222 15.16 -30.00 -7.83
N GLY A 223 14.17 -29.12 -7.84
CA GLY A 223 13.25 -28.91 -6.70
C GLY A 223 13.56 -27.69 -5.82
N SER A 224 14.56 -26.87 -6.21
CA SER A 224 14.86 -25.58 -5.58
C SER A 224 13.95 -24.48 -6.09
#